data_6a51218b331273cf78f8fc9901599ac8
#
_entry.id   6a51218b331273cf78f8fc9901599ac8
#
_cell.length_a   1.000
_cell.length_b   1.000
_cell.length_c   1.000
_cell.angle_alpha   90.00
_cell.angle_beta   90.00
_cell.angle_gamma   90.00
#
_symmetry.space_group_name_H-M   'P 1'
#
loop_
_entity.id
_entity.type
_entity.pdbx_description
1 polymer ?
#
loop_
_entity_poly.entity_id
_entity_poly.type
_entity_poly.pdbx_seq_one_letter_code
_entity_poly.pdbx_strand_id
1 'polypeptide(L)'
;MYKRLELHNHTNESDAVFTCKELTDFMVADQVDAFALTDHNTISGHCKIKNYLKEHPQPIDFIPGMEYTTYYGHILCLNLTEYVPWENINRHKPELLFRAAREKGALVGVAHPYSFGWPFAQGCRFEMTITDYSCCDFIEIFNNPEPLHEVNEKGVKLWENLVLSGEKLAATCGMDLHGNSTLHGHYSTYIQGEPDGDVCRELSDAIHNQCTWICKGPLLEVHNDGEALTFTIHQTGKPGYEPLIGDDYKITLRTKDWVITCNVSDRIPLASFAEHAIIIPMLFEKKTIIENLVCTSPVMHL
;
A
#
# COMPACT_ATOMS: atom_id res chain seq x y z
N MET A 1 -0.13 -17.63 4.84
CA MET A 1 -0.13 -17.47 3.36
C MET A 1 0.03 -16.00 3.01
N TYR A 2 0.35 -15.69 1.74
CA TYR A 2 0.29 -14.30 1.26
C TYR A 2 -1.11 -13.98 0.76
N LYS A 3 -1.67 -12.85 1.21
CA LYS A 3 -2.94 -12.30 0.74
C LYS A 3 -2.68 -11.08 -0.15
N ARG A 4 -3.29 -11.04 -1.35
CA ARG A 4 -3.28 -9.89 -2.26
C ARG A 4 -4.42 -8.96 -1.90
N LEU A 5 -4.10 -7.72 -1.59
CA LEU A 5 -5.06 -6.70 -1.20
C LEU A 5 -5.13 -5.59 -2.24
N GLU A 6 -6.36 -5.11 -2.50
CA GLU A 6 -6.60 -3.89 -3.26
C GLU A 6 -7.22 -2.84 -2.33
N LEU A 7 -6.46 -1.79 -2.02
CA LEU A 7 -6.74 -0.94 -0.86
C LEU A 7 -7.35 0.42 -1.19
N HIS A 8 -7.54 0.76 -2.48
CA HIS A 8 -8.09 2.07 -2.87
C HIS A 8 -9.06 1.93 -4.04
N ASN A 9 -10.36 1.98 -3.75
CA ASN A 9 -11.42 1.75 -4.73
C ASN A 9 -12.65 2.56 -4.44
N HIS A 10 -13.35 2.95 -5.50
CA HIS A 10 -14.56 3.76 -5.48
C HIS A 10 -15.74 3.06 -6.13
N THR A 11 -16.94 3.48 -5.73
CA THR A 11 -18.21 3.05 -6.30
C THR A 11 -19.07 4.27 -6.66
N ASN A 12 -20.26 4.00 -7.14
CA ASN A 12 -21.27 5.03 -7.38
C ASN A 12 -21.91 5.61 -6.11
N GLU A 13 -21.38 5.24 -4.94
CA GLU A 13 -21.67 5.94 -3.68
C GLU A 13 -20.93 7.29 -3.60
N SER A 14 -19.85 7.42 -4.39
CA SER A 14 -19.17 8.70 -4.64
C SER A 14 -19.21 9.04 -6.13
N ASP A 15 -18.17 8.78 -6.89
CA ASP A 15 -18.02 9.27 -8.26
C ASP A 15 -17.57 8.23 -9.28
N ALA A 16 -17.42 6.96 -8.86
CA ALA A 16 -17.08 5.87 -9.77
C ALA A 16 -18.30 5.29 -10.50
N VAL A 17 -18.05 4.49 -11.52
CA VAL A 17 -19.11 3.87 -12.31
C VAL A 17 -19.61 2.53 -11.74
N PHE A 18 -18.79 1.85 -10.92
CA PHE A 18 -19.17 0.58 -10.32
C PHE A 18 -20.23 0.75 -9.23
N THR A 19 -21.23 -0.13 -9.21
CA THR A 19 -21.98 -0.40 -8.00
C THR A 19 -21.14 -1.22 -7.01
N CYS A 20 -21.51 -1.24 -5.75
CA CYS A 20 -20.85 -2.08 -4.74
C CYS A 20 -20.78 -3.56 -5.15
N LYS A 21 -21.85 -4.07 -5.82
CA LYS A 21 -21.87 -5.43 -6.36
C LYS A 21 -20.84 -5.62 -7.47
N GLU A 22 -20.83 -4.73 -8.46
CA GLU A 22 -19.94 -4.84 -9.62
C GLU A 22 -18.47 -4.73 -9.21
N LEU A 23 -18.14 -3.85 -8.26
CA LEU A 23 -16.80 -3.78 -7.69
C LEU A 23 -16.41 -5.11 -7.01
N THR A 24 -17.30 -5.66 -6.18
CA THR A 24 -17.03 -6.95 -5.52
C THR A 24 -16.81 -8.07 -6.54
N ASP A 25 -17.66 -8.19 -7.54
CA ASP A 25 -17.54 -9.21 -8.58
C ASP A 25 -16.26 -9.04 -9.42
N PHE A 26 -15.86 -7.79 -9.69
CA PHE A 26 -14.62 -7.46 -10.38
C PHE A 26 -13.40 -7.93 -9.56
N MET A 27 -13.35 -7.64 -8.27
CA MET A 27 -12.24 -8.04 -7.38
C MET A 27 -12.13 -9.57 -7.26
N VAL A 28 -13.28 -10.28 -7.19
CA VAL A 28 -13.31 -11.74 -7.19
C VAL A 28 -12.78 -12.30 -8.51
N ALA A 29 -13.21 -11.74 -9.65
CA ALA A 29 -12.76 -12.18 -10.96
C ALA A 29 -11.24 -11.99 -11.16
N ASP A 30 -10.66 -10.96 -10.55
CA ASP A 30 -9.22 -10.67 -10.58
C ASP A 30 -8.42 -11.38 -9.47
N GLN A 31 -9.05 -12.28 -8.71
CA GLN A 31 -8.43 -13.10 -7.67
C GLN A 31 -7.77 -12.27 -6.54
N VAL A 32 -8.34 -11.14 -6.19
CA VAL A 32 -7.99 -10.37 -5.00
C VAL A 32 -8.50 -11.12 -3.76
N ASP A 33 -7.70 -11.22 -2.71
CA ASP A 33 -8.09 -11.91 -1.47
C ASP A 33 -8.92 -11.01 -0.55
N ALA A 34 -8.62 -9.70 -0.56
CA ALA A 34 -9.43 -8.71 0.14
C ALA A 34 -9.35 -7.33 -0.55
N PHE A 35 -10.42 -6.56 -0.47
CA PHE A 35 -10.43 -5.20 -1.00
C PHE A 35 -11.04 -4.20 -0.03
N ALA A 36 -10.55 -2.96 -0.08
CA ALA A 36 -11.14 -1.84 0.64
C ALA A 36 -12.12 -1.08 -0.25
N LEU A 37 -13.25 -0.66 0.32
CA LEU A 37 -14.07 0.40 -0.25
C LEU A 37 -13.73 1.71 0.42
N THR A 38 -13.28 2.67 -0.37
CA THR A 38 -12.76 3.96 0.09
C THR A 38 -13.42 5.14 -0.61
N ASP A 39 -14.73 5.07 -0.83
CA ASP A 39 -15.51 6.13 -1.46
C ASP A 39 -15.23 7.51 -0.84
N HIS A 40 -15.26 8.55 -1.66
CA HIS A 40 -15.00 9.93 -1.25
C HIS A 40 -15.99 10.41 -0.21
N ASN A 41 -15.49 10.71 0.99
CA ASN A 41 -16.23 11.34 2.09
C ASN A 41 -17.52 10.62 2.52
N THR A 42 -17.66 9.33 2.21
CA THR A 42 -18.84 8.53 2.59
C THR A 42 -18.48 7.09 2.94
N ILE A 43 -19.25 6.50 3.85
CA ILE A 43 -19.20 5.07 4.20
C ILE A 43 -20.50 4.34 3.83
N SER A 44 -21.36 4.98 3.00
CA SER A 44 -22.70 4.45 2.67
C SER A 44 -22.65 3.10 1.96
N GLY A 45 -21.58 2.82 1.20
CA GLY A 45 -21.37 1.55 0.51
C GLY A 45 -21.06 0.36 1.40
N HIS A 46 -20.55 0.57 2.63
CA HIS A 46 -20.12 -0.52 3.51
C HIS A 46 -21.23 -1.53 3.80
N CYS A 47 -22.42 -1.05 4.15
CA CYS A 47 -23.55 -1.94 4.42
C CYS A 47 -24.02 -2.68 3.17
N LYS A 48 -23.89 -2.08 1.98
CA LYS A 48 -24.28 -2.69 0.71
C LYS A 48 -23.37 -3.87 0.37
N ILE A 49 -22.03 -3.70 0.50
CA ILE A 49 -21.07 -4.79 0.29
C ILE A 49 -21.27 -5.89 1.31
N LYS A 50 -21.39 -5.56 2.61
CA LYS A 50 -21.62 -6.57 3.66
C LYS A 50 -22.89 -7.38 3.42
N ASN A 51 -23.98 -6.74 3.02
CA ASN A 51 -25.23 -7.43 2.69
C ASN A 51 -25.06 -8.31 1.44
N TYR A 52 -24.41 -7.78 0.39
CA TYR A 52 -24.17 -8.54 -0.83
C TYR A 52 -23.35 -9.82 -0.55
N LEU A 53 -22.24 -9.71 0.16
CA LEU A 53 -21.40 -10.87 0.54
C LEU A 53 -22.13 -11.85 1.46
N LYS A 54 -23.04 -11.38 2.31
CA LYS A 54 -23.88 -12.25 3.15
C LYS A 54 -24.88 -13.05 2.33
N GLU A 55 -25.50 -12.43 1.33
CA GLU A 55 -26.48 -13.06 0.45
C GLU A 55 -25.82 -13.92 -0.65
N HIS A 56 -24.63 -13.52 -1.08
CA HIS A 56 -23.84 -14.15 -2.14
C HIS A 56 -22.39 -14.38 -1.63
N PRO A 57 -22.14 -15.42 -0.81
CA PRO A 57 -20.80 -15.68 -0.29
C PRO A 57 -19.79 -15.87 -1.42
N GLN A 58 -18.70 -15.10 -1.36
CA GLN A 58 -17.58 -15.10 -2.30
C GLN A 58 -16.27 -15.33 -1.53
N PRO A 59 -15.24 -15.88 -2.17
CA PRO A 59 -13.94 -16.09 -1.54
C PRO A 59 -13.11 -14.79 -1.49
N ILE A 60 -13.68 -13.75 -0.92
CA ILE A 60 -13.05 -12.44 -0.79
C ILE A 60 -13.46 -11.76 0.51
N ASP A 61 -12.51 -11.12 1.15
CA ASP A 61 -12.75 -10.32 2.35
C ASP A 61 -12.99 -8.84 2.03
N PHE A 62 -13.74 -8.18 2.89
CA PHE A 62 -14.07 -6.75 2.77
C PHE A 62 -13.43 -5.94 3.89
N ILE A 63 -12.71 -4.89 3.51
CA ILE A 63 -12.09 -3.91 4.40
C ILE A 63 -12.90 -2.61 4.32
N PRO A 64 -13.57 -2.18 5.40
CA PRO A 64 -14.25 -0.89 5.43
C PRO A 64 -13.22 0.25 5.43
N GLY A 65 -13.40 1.23 4.57
CA GLY A 65 -12.51 2.38 4.48
C GLY A 65 -13.23 3.64 4.00
N MET A 66 -12.51 4.71 3.89
CA MET A 66 -12.98 5.95 3.29
C MET A 66 -11.80 6.80 2.85
N GLU A 67 -11.91 7.46 1.71
CA GLU A 67 -10.99 8.51 1.32
C GLU A 67 -11.57 9.87 1.69
N TYR A 68 -10.93 10.55 2.64
CA TYR A 68 -11.22 11.95 2.93
C TYR A 68 -10.66 12.84 1.83
N THR A 69 -11.53 13.25 0.93
CA THR A 69 -11.20 14.08 -0.20
C THR A 69 -11.38 15.53 0.17
N THR A 70 -10.27 16.22 0.32
CA THR A 70 -10.23 17.62 0.73
C THR A 70 -9.66 18.49 -0.37
N TYR A 71 -9.79 19.79 -0.22
CA TYR A 71 -9.18 20.77 -1.12
C TYR A 71 -7.64 20.76 -1.12
N TYR A 72 -7.02 20.17 -0.07
CA TYR A 72 -5.57 20.22 0.16
C TYR A 72 -4.89 18.85 0.06
N GLY A 73 -5.58 17.85 -0.42
CA GLY A 73 -5.08 16.48 -0.54
C GLY A 73 -6.03 15.47 0.05
N HIS A 74 -5.74 14.21 -0.22
CA HIS A 74 -6.58 13.10 0.18
C HIS A 74 -5.92 12.29 1.31
N ILE A 75 -6.77 11.82 2.22
CA ILE A 75 -6.35 11.01 3.37
C ILE A 75 -7.10 9.69 3.27
N LEU A 76 -6.36 8.60 3.14
CA LEU A 76 -6.91 7.26 3.04
C LEU A 76 -7.04 6.65 4.43
N CYS A 77 -8.26 6.25 4.79
CA CYS A 77 -8.53 5.51 6.02
C CYS A 77 -8.96 4.09 5.69
N LEU A 78 -8.30 3.10 6.30
CA LEU A 78 -8.63 1.68 6.21
C LEU A 78 -9.12 1.20 7.57
N ASN A 79 -9.93 0.14 7.62
CA ASN A 79 -10.57 -0.35 8.84
C ASN A 79 -11.50 0.71 9.50
N LEU A 80 -11.98 1.69 8.75
CA LEU A 80 -12.88 2.72 9.23
C LEU A 80 -14.32 2.21 9.23
N THR A 81 -14.85 1.90 10.41
CA THR A 81 -16.23 1.37 10.57
C THR A 81 -17.27 2.43 10.91
N GLU A 82 -16.83 3.60 11.35
CA GLU A 82 -17.66 4.73 11.73
C GLU A 82 -17.20 6.00 11.04
N TYR A 83 -18.14 6.83 10.58
CA TYR A 83 -17.81 8.12 10.00
C TYR A 83 -17.21 9.05 11.05
N VAL A 84 -16.09 9.67 10.72
CA VAL A 84 -15.44 10.70 11.55
C VAL A 84 -15.62 12.06 10.85
N PRO A 85 -16.23 13.06 11.53
CA PRO A 85 -16.41 14.40 10.99
C PRO A 85 -15.07 15.07 10.65
N TRP A 86 -15.00 15.76 9.52
CA TRP A 86 -13.77 16.38 9.00
C TRP A 86 -13.95 17.86 8.62
N GLU A 87 -15.09 18.47 8.93
CA GLU A 87 -15.42 19.85 8.54
C GLU A 87 -14.44 20.89 9.07
N ASN A 88 -13.72 20.54 10.12
CA ASN A 88 -12.70 21.41 10.74
C ASN A 88 -11.26 21.05 10.32
N ILE A 89 -11.10 20.27 9.25
CA ILE A 89 -9.76 19.94 8.77
C ILE A 89 -8.97 21.21 8.40
N ASN A 90 -7.72 21.22 8.84
CA ASN A 90 -6.82 22.34 8.60
C ASN A 90 -5.56 21.84 7.91
N ARG A 91 -5.23 22.43 6.75
CA ARG A 91 -4.03 22.07 5.99
C ARG A 91 -2.72 22.10 6.78
N HIS A 92 -2.68 22.85 7.87
CA HIS A 92 -1.50 22.97 8.74
C HIS A 92 -1.60 22.09 10.00
N LYS A 93 -2.70 21.37 10.18
CA LYS A 93 -2.94 20.46 11.31
C LYS A 93 -3.80 19.27 10.89
N PRO A 94 -3.41 18.49 9.85
CA PRO A 94 -4.17 17.31 9.42
C PRO A 94 -4.19 16.24 10.52
N GLU A 95 -3.22 16.27 11.44
CA GLU A 95 -3.08 15.34 12.56
C GLU A 95 -4.32 15.30 13.47
N LEU A 96 -5.14 16.35 13.48
CA LEU A 96 -6.39 16.34 14.25
C LEU A 96 -7.37 15.30 13.68
N LEU A 97 -7.53 15.24 12.36
CA LEU A 97 -8.34 14.21 11.72
C LEU A 97 -7.69 12.82 11.84
N PHE A 98 -6.36 12.73 11.64
CA PHE A 98 -5.63 11.47 11.75
C PHE A 98 -5.86 10.82 13.12
N ARG A 99 -5.69 11.58 14.21
CA ARG A 99 -5.92 11.09 15.58
C ARG A 99 -7.37 10.69 15.80
N ALA A 100 -8.33 11.50 15.34
CA ALA A 100 -9.75 11.20 15.48
C ALA A 100 -10.15 9.91 14.75
N ALA A 101 -9.63 9.66 13.57
CA ALA A 101 -9.87 8.41 12.84
C ALA A 101 -9.20 7.20 13.51
N ARG A 102 -7.96 7.35 14.00
CA ARG A 102 -7.26 6.30 14.75
C ARG A 102 -7.94 5.96 16.09
N GLU A 103 -8.54 6.92 16.78
CA GLU A 103 -9.34 6.70 17.98
C GLU A 103 -10.57 5.81 17.70
N LYS A 104 -11.02 5.75 16.44
CA LYS A 104 -12.07 4.84 15.96
C LYS A 104 -11.54 3.50 15.43
N GLY A 105 -10.24 3.26 15.58
CA GLY A 105 -9.59 2.02 15.15
C GLY A 105 -9.17 2.00 13.68
N ALA A 106 -9.29 3.11 12.96
CA ALA A 106 -8.85 3.19 11.57
C ALA A 106 -7.31 3.27 11.48
N LEU A 107 -6.78 2.72 10.40
CA LEU A 107 -5.43 2.99 9.91
C LEU A 107 -5.51 4.22 9.00
N VAL A 108 -4.59 5.15 9.15
CA VAL A 108 -4.63 6.43 8.45
C VAL A 108 -3.36 6.64 7.65
N GLY A 109 -3.51 6.98 6.38
CA GLY A 109 -2.39 7.25 5.50
C GLY A 109 -2.62 8.39 4.52
N VAL A 110 -1.54 8.81 3.89
CA VAL A 110 -1.58 9.80 2.81
C VAL A 110 -1.84 9.06 1.50
N ALA A 111 -2.91 9.43 0.82
CA ALA A 111 -3.23 8.93 -0.52
C ALA A 111 -2.36 9.65 -1.56
N HIS A 112 -1.85 8.90 -2.55
CA HIS A 112 -1.19 9.39 -3.76
C HIS A 112 -0.55 10.81 -3.65
N PRO A 113 0.47 11.00 -2.79
CA PRO A 113 0.92 12.33 -2.31
C PRO A 113 1.36 13.30 -3.40
N TYR A 114 1.71 12.82 -4.57
CA TYR A 114 2.21 13.62 -5.69
C TYR A 114 1.32 13.58 -6.93
N SER A 115 0.06 13.14 -6.80
CA SER A 115 -0.90 13.20 -7.91
C SER A 115 -0.98 14.59 -8.52
N PHE A 116 -1.42 14.67 -9.79
CA PHE A 116 -1.53 15.95 -10.47
C PHE A 116 -2.53 16.85 -9.73
N GLY A 117 -2.04 17.99 -9.32
CA GLY A 117 -2.86 19.03 -8.74
C GLY A 117 -3.38 20.02 -9.79
N TRP A 118 -3.66 21.24 -9.33
CA TRP A 118 -4.04 22.32 -10.24
C TRP A 118 -3.03 22.49 -11.38
N PRO A 119 -3.44 22.69 -12.65
CA PRO A 119 -4.82 22.98 -13.10
C PRO A 119 -5.65 21.72 -13.44
N PHE A 120 -5.12 20.51 -13.31
CA PHE A 120 -5.75 19.29 -13.78
C PHE A 120 -6.83 18.77 -12.81
N ALA A 121 -6.47 18.62 -11.53
CA ALA A 121 -7.38 18.17 -10.49
C ALA A 121 -7.04 18.87 -9.16
N GLN A 122 -7.94 19.73 -8.72
CA GLN A 122 -7.75 20.44 -7.46
C GLN A 122 -7.92 19.47 -6.28
N GLY A 123 -6.96 19.49 -5.35
CA GLY A 123 -7.00 18.68 -4.14
C GLY A 123 -6.39 17.29 -4.27
N CYS A 124 -6.16 16.73 -5.46
CA CYS A 124 -5.56 15.41 -5.60
C CYS A 124 -4.12 15.36 -5.07
N ARG A 125 -3.32 16.40 -5.25
CA ARG A 125 -1.98 16.49 -4.67
C ARG A 125 -2.07 16.79 -3.19
N PHE A 126 -1.32 16.07 -2.39
CA PHE A 126 -1.24 16.32 -0.95
C PHE A 126 -0.43 17.59 -0.66
N GLU A 127 -1.11 18.62 -0.19
CA GLU A 127 -0.56 19.94 0.12
C GLU A 127 -0.71 20.32 1.61
N MET A 128 -1.06 19.34 2.44
CA MET A 128 -1.11 19.53 3.88
C MET A 128 0.28 19.43 4.49
N THR A 129 0.50 20.13 5.58
CA THR A 129 1.76 20.05 6.34
C THR A 129 1.58 19.11 7.50
N ILE A 130 2.18 17.91 7.42
CA ILE A 130 2.27 16.98 8.54
C ILE A 130 3.51 17.35 9.34
N THR A 131 3.33 17.67 10.62
CA THR A 131 4.42 18.00 11.54
C THR A 131 4.74 16.87 12.50
N ASP A 132 3.86 15.88 12.60
CA ASP A 132 3.98 14.71 13.48
C ASP A 132 3.46 13.47 12.75
N TYR A 133 4.38 12.70 12.17
CA TYR A 133 4.06 11.46 11.45
C TYR A 133 3.68 10.30 12.39
N SER A 134 3.81 10.45 13.71
CA SER A 134 3.40 9.40 14.67
C SER A 134 1.90 9.08 14.64
N CYS A 135 1.09 9.96 14.04
CA CYS A 135 -0.35 9.76 13.85
C CYS A 135 -0.73 9.27 12.44
N CYS A 136 0.26 9.06 11.57
CA CYS A 136 0.10 8.47 10.25
C CYS A 136 0.64 7.04 10.28
N ASP A 137 -0.04 6.11 9.63
CA ASP A 137 0.31 4.69 9.67
C ASP A 137 0.98 4.23 8.37
N PHE A 138 0.65 4.85 7.24
CA PHE A 138 1.19 4.46 5.94
C PHE A 138 1.22 5.60 4.92
N ILE A 139 1.98 5.37 3.84
CA ILE A 139 1.96 6.20 2.63
C ILE A 139 1.57 5.31 1.45
N GLU A 140 0.61 5.74 0.65
CA GLU A 140 0.30 5.12 -0.63
C GLU A 140 1.36 5.53 -1.65
N ILE A 141 2.27 4.60 -1.96
CA ILE A 141 3.45 4.88 -2.80
C ILE A 141 3.21 4.62 -4.28
N PHE A 142 2.22 3.80 -4.62
CA PHE A 142 1.76 3.57 -5.98
C PHE A 142 0.24 3.70 -6.05
N ASN A 143 -0.22 4.46 -7.01
CA ASN A 143 -1.61 4.74 -7.27
C ASN A 143 -1.85 4.76 -8.80
N ASN A 144 -3.04 4.37 -9.21
CA ASN A 144 -3.56 4.30 -10.58
C ASN A 144 -2.85 3.30 -11.54
N PRO A 145 -3.40 3.11 -12.76
CA PRO A 145 -2.89 2.13 -13.73
C PRO A 145 -1.46 2.36 -14.24
N GLU A 146 -0.91 3.55 -14.04
CA GLU A 146 0.46 3.89 -14.47
C GLU A 146 1.40 3.97 -13.26
N PRO A 147 1.77 2.82 -12.65
CA PRO A 147 2.50 2.79 -11.37
C PRO A 147 3.91 3.40 -11.44
N LEU A 148 4.50 3.49 -12.63
CA LEU A 148 5.83 4.07 -12.84
C LEU A 148 5.77 5.53 -13.33
N HIS A 149 4.60 6.13 -13.26
CA HIS A 149 4.45 7.53 -13.55
C HIS A 149 5.30 8.39 -12.59
N GLU A 150 5.77 9.55 -13.04
CA GLU A 150 6.63 10.48 -12.28
C GLU A 150 6.11 10.77 -10.86
N VAL A 151 4.79 10.82 -10.67
CA VAL A 151 4.17 11.07 -9.37
C VAL A 151 4.40 9.92 -8.38
N ASN A 152 4.33 8.67 -8.85
CA ASN A 152 4.53 7.49 -7.99
C ASN A 152 6.00 7.36 -7.58
N GLU A 153 6.96 7.66 -8.47
CA GLU A 153 8.38 7.70 -8.11
C GLU A 153 8.64 8.67 -6.94
N LYS A 154 7.99 9.84 -6.96
CA LYS A 154 8.09 10.82 -5.88
C LYS A 154 7.45 10.30 -4.59
N GLY A 155 6.36 9.55 -4.68
CA GLY A 155 5.71 8.87 -3.55
C GLY A 155 6.64 7.85 -2.88
N VAL A 156 7.26 7.01 -3.68
CA VAL A 156 8.28 6.04 -3.20
C VAL A 156 9.41 6.77 -2.46
N LYS A 157 9.97 7.82 -3.08
CA LYS A 157 11.06 8.59 -2.47
C LYS A 157 10.66 9.29 -1.18
N LEU A 158 9.43 9.80 -1.08
CA LEU A 158 8.92 10.38 0.14
C LEU A 158 8.89 9.34 1.27
N TRP A 159 8.29 8.19 1.01
CA TRP A 159 8.19 7.10 1.97
C TRP A 159 9.58 6.62 2.41
N GLU A 160 10.49 6.34 1.46
CA GLU A 160 11.88 5.95 1.76
C GLU A 160 12.55 6.95 2.72
N ASN A 161 12.46 8.24 2.41
CA ASN A 161 13.11 9.29 3.22
C ASN A 161 12.55 9.35 4.64
N LEU A 162 11.22 9.24 4.79
CA LEU A 162 10.57 9.26 6.10
C LEU A 162 10.98 8.03 6.92
N VAL A 163 10.88 6.84 6.34
CA VAL A 163 11.22 5.58 7.01
C VAL A 163 12.70 5.57 7.41
N LEU A 164 13.61 5.92 6.50
CA LEU A 164 15.04 5.97 6.78
C LEU A 164 15.43 7.09 7.76
N SER A 165 14.54 8.04 8.00
CA SER A 165 14.70 9.05 9.07
C SER A 165 14.14 8.58 10.41
N GLY A 166 13.55 7.38 10.49
CA GLY A 166 13.05 6.75 11.71
C GLY A 166 11.54 6.80 11.89
N GLU A 167 10.77 7.32 10.91
CA GLU A 167 9.31 7.29 10.98
C GLU A 167 8.78 5.87 10.74
N LYS A 168 7.78 5.46 11.52
CA LYS A 168 7.16 4.13 11.43
C LYS A 168 5.97 4.16 10.46
N LEU A 169 6.27 4.15 9.17
CA LEU A 169 5.27 4.21 8.10
C LEU A 169 5.36 2.98 7.21
N ALA A 170 4.26 2.25 7.04
CA ALA A 170 4.19 1.20 6.03
C ALA A 170 4.06 1.80 4.63
N ALA A 171 4.41 1.03 3.61
CA ALA A 171 4.02 1.31 2.23
C ALA A 171 2.69 0.64 1.92
N THR A 172 1.84 1.30 1.14
CA THR A 172 0.65 0.71 0.53
C THR A 172 0.58 1.08 -0.95
N CYS A 173 -0.28 0.43 -1.69
CA CYS A 173 -0.71 0.85 -3.02
C CYS A 173 -2.17 0.51 -3.24
N GLY A 174 -2.77 1.18 -4.19
CA GLY A 174 -4.11 0.94 -4.69
C GLY A 174 -4.28 1.48 -6.10
N MET A 175 -5.37 1.07 -6.75
CA MET A 175 -5.67 1.47 -8.12
C MET A 175 -6.42 2.79 -8.20
N ASP A 176 -6.98 3.28 -7.09
CA ASP A 176 -7.89 4.42 -7.11
C ASP A 176 -8.99 4.20 -8.17
N LEU A 177 -9.60 3.00 -8.08
CA LEU A 177 -10.37 2.42 -9.15
C LEU A 177 -11.74 3.07 -9.27
N HIS A 178 -11.98 3.77 -10.39
CA HIS A 178 -13.24 4.45 -10.67
C HIS A 178 -14.07 3.77 -11.77
N GLY A 179 -13.57 2.71 -12.40
CA GLY A 179 -14.26 2.01 -13.48
C GLY A 179 -13.49 0.80 -13.98
N ASN A 180 -13.95 0.20 -15.08
CA ASN A 180 -13.29 -0.95 -15.68
C ASN A 180 -11.86 -0.61 -16.09
N SER A 181 -10.92 -1.21 -15.37
CA SER A 181 -9.49 -1.20 -15.64
C SER A 181 -8.92 -2.55 -15.27
N THR A 182 -7.79 -2.94 -15.82
CA THR A 182 -7.14 -4.18 -15.41
C THR A 182 -6.27 -3.93 -14.18
N LEU A 183 -6.25 -4.89 -13.25
CA LEU A 183 -5.26 -4.93 -12.17
C LEU A 183 -3.98 -5.68 -12.60
N HIS A 184 -3.99 -6.28 -13.79
CA HIS A 184 -2.86 -7.06 -14.31
C HIS A 184 -1.69 -6.15 -14.66
N GLY A 185 -0.50 -6.53 -14.20
CA GLY A 185 0.73 -5.78 -14.43
C GLY A 185 0.90 -4.56 -13.52
N HIS A 186 -0.04 -4.31 -12.62
CA HIS A 186 0.03 -3.24 -11.63
C HIS A 186 0.43 -3.76 -10.25
N TYR A 187 0.88 -2.84 -9.39
CA TYR A 187 1.24 -3.19 -8.03
C TYR A 187 0.00 -3.45 -7.20
N SER A 188 0.10 -4.43 -6.31
CA SER A 188 -0.87 -4.70 -5.24
C SER A 188 -0.15 -4.71 -3.89
N THR A 189 -0.87 -4.42 -2.83
CA THR A 189 -0.38 -4.61 -1.47
C THR A 189 -0.54 -6.07 -1.08
N TYR A 190 0.53 -6.69 -0.57
CA TYR A 190 0.48 -8.03 -0.01
C TYR A 190 0.80 -8.01 1.47
N ILE A 191 0.15 -8.88 2.22
CA ILE A 191 0.42 -9.15 3.63
C ILE A 191 0.52 -10.65 3.88
N GLN A 192 1.16 -11.04 4.96
CA GLN A 192 1.03 -12.40 5.48
C GLN A 192 -0.23 -12.51 6.33
N GLY A 193 -0.96 -13.60 6.18
CA GLY A 193 -2.16 -13.88 6.95
C GLY A 193 -2.47 -15.38 6.99
N GLU A 194 -3.46 -15.73 7.80
CA GLU A 194 -3.99 -17.09 7.91
C GLU A 194 -5.13 -17.30 6.92
N PRO A 195 -5.38 -18.54 6.45
CA PRO A 195 -6.46 -18.83 5.50
C PRO A 195 -7.83 -18.29 5.92
N ASP A 196 -8.17 -18.44 7.19
CA ASP A 196 -9.45 -18.01 7.78
C ASP A 196 -9.25 -16.84 8.77
N GLY A 197 -8.14 -16.08 8.63
CA GLY A 197 -7.80 -14.97 9.51
C GLY A 197 -8.64 -13.73 9.25
N ASP A 198 -8.82 -12.91 10.29
CA ASP A 198 -9.46 -11.59 10.18
C ASP A 198 -8.54 -10.63 9.41
N VAL A 199 -8.89 -10.36 8.17
CA VAL A 199 -8.08 -9.52 7.27
C VAL A 199 -7.90 -8.09 7.80
N CYS A 200 -8.89 -7.54 8.51
CA CYS A 200 -8.76 -6.19 9.07
C CYS A 200 -7.72 -6.13 10.18
N ARG A 201 -7.67 -7.16 11.01
CA ARG A 201 -6.65 -7.32 12.04
C ARG A 201 -5.28 -7.60 11.43
N GLU A 202 -5.19 -8.55 10.48
CA GLU A 202 -3.94 -8.89 9.79
C GLU A 202 -3.32 -7.68 9.07
N LEU A 203 -4.17 -6.85 8.42
CA LEU A 203 -3.74 -5.61 7.79
C LEU A 203 -3.22 -4.61 8.83
N SER A 204 -3.91 -4.47 9.98
CA SER A 204 -3.46 -3.60 11.06
C SER A 204 -2.10 -4.03 11.59
N ASP A 205 -1.94 -5.35 11.84
CA ASP A 205 -0.68 -5.91 12.32
C ASP A 205 0.45 -5.69 11.29
N ALA A 206 0.17 -5.92 10.00
CA ALA A 206 1.15 -5.72 8.93
C ALA A 206 1.57 -4.25 8.80
N ILE A 207 0.63 -3.31 8.83
CA ILE A 207 0.92 -1.88 8.72
C ILE A 207 1.70 -1.37 9.93
N HIS A 208 1.27 -1.68 11.15
CA HIS A 208 1.97 -1.24 12.35
C HIS A 208 3.39 -1.80 12.51
N ASN A 209 3.64 -2.97 11.91
CA ASN A 209 4.97 -3.59 11.91
C ASN A 209 5.76 -3.31 10.61
N GLN A 210 5.26 -2.48 9.71
CA GLN A 210 5.86 -2.20 8.40
C GLN A 210 6.12 -3.47 7.57
N CYS A 211 5.25 -4.47 7.71
CA CYS A 211 5.32 -5.80 7.11
C CYS A 211 4.40 -5.92 5.88
N THR A 212 4.46 -4.96 4.99
CA THR A 212 3.75 -4.96 3.71
C THR A 212 4.71 -5.16 2.56
N TRP A 213 4.28 -5.88 1.52
CA TRP A 213 4.94 -5.93 0.21
C TRP A 213 4.12 -5.14 -0.80
N ILE A 214 4.77 -4.29 -1.57
CA ILE A 214 4.16 -3.62 -2.72
C ILE A 214 4.75 -4.22 -3.98
N CYS A 215 3.95 -4.97 -4.72
CA CYS A 215 4.48 -5.90 -5.69
C CYS A 215 3.53 -6.07 -6.88
N LYS A 216 4.11 -6.22 -8.07
CA LYS A 216 3.38 -6.57 -9.31
C LYS A 216 3.68 -8.00 -9.80
N GLY A 217 4.07 -8.89 -8.90
CA GLY A 217 4.39 -10.28 -9.23
C GLY A 217 5.08 -11.00 -8.08
N PRO A 218 6.32 -11.46 -8.27
CA PRO A 218 7.01 -12.18 -7.21
C PRO A 218 7.37 -11.27 -6.04
N LEU A 219 7.22 -11.82 -4.83
CA LEU A 219 7.61 -11.17 -3.59
C LEU A 219 9.08 -11.46 -3.29
N LEU A 220 9.77 -10.48 -2.74
CA LEU A 220 11.08 -10.69 -2.16
C LEU A 220 10.93 -10.96 -0.66
N GLU A 221 11.35 -12.12 -0.22
CA GLU A 221 11.54 -12.45 1.18
C GLU A 221 13.00 -12.27 1.57
N VAL A 222 13.24 -11.57 2.66
CA VAL A 222 14.59 -11.38 3.22
C VAL A 222 14.66 -12.10 4.55
N HIS A 223 15.64 -13.00 4.65
CA HIS A 223 15.87 -13.81 5.84
C HIS A 223 17.11 -13.32 6.57
N ASN A 224 16.99 -13.13 7.88
CA ASN A 224 18.09 -12.78 8.76
C ASN A 224 18.38 -13.98 9.67
N ASP A 225 19.56 -14.60 9.51
CA ASP A 225 19.98 -15.74 10.31
C ASP A 225 20.88 -15.36 11.51
N GLY A 226 21.00 -14.09 11.79
CA GLY A 226 21.85 -13.54 12.87
C GLY A 226 23.29 -13.25 12.46
N GLU A 227 23.73 -13.68 11.27
CA GLU A 227 25.07 -13.42 10.73
C GLU A 227 24.98 -12.65 9.41
N ALA A 228 23.96 -12.93 8.58
CA ALA A 228 23.81 -12.36 7.27
C ALA A 228 22.34 -12.30 6.82
N LEU A 229 22.10 -11.52 5.78
CA LEU A 229 20.85 -11.51 5.03
C LEU A 229 20.95 -12.43 3.82
N THR A 230 19.92 -13.25 3.60
CA THR A 230 19.71 -14.10 2.43
C THR A 230 18.33 -13.83 1.83
N PHE A 231 18.09 -14.25 0.60
CA PHE A 231 16.95 -13.83 -0.17
C PHE A 231 16.24 -15.00 -0.82
N THR A 232 14.91 -14.94 -0.84
CA THR A 232 14.06 -15.87 -1.57
C THR A 232 13.05 -15.09 -2.41
N ILE A 233 12.85 -15.48 -3.66
CA ILE A 233 11.79 -14.97 -4.51
C ILE A 233 10.61 -15.93 -4.42
N HIS A 234 9.48 -15.40 -3.94
CA HIS A 234 8.25 -16.14 -3.77
C HIS A 234 7.24 -15.78 -4.86
N GLN A 235 6.84 -16.78 -5.66
CA GLN A 235 5.80 -16.60 -6.68
C GLN A 235 4.42 -16.60 -6.02
N THR A 236 3.64 -15.55 -6.25
CA THR A 236 2.32 -15.42 -5.62
C THR A 236 1.26 -16.34 -6.21
N GLY A 237 1.44 -16.77 -7.46
CA GLY A 237 0.43 -17.50 -8.21
C GLY A 237 -0.81 -16.68 -8.59
N LYS A 238 -0.82 -15.38 -8.27
CA LYS A 238 -1.90 -14.46 -8.64
C LYS A 238 -1.68 -13.94 -10.05
N PRO A 239 -2.75 -13.59 -10.78
CA PRO A 239 -2.63 -13.01 -12.13
C PRO A 239 -1.95 -11.65 -12.08
N GLY A 240 -1.37 -11.25 -13.22
CA GLY A 240 -0.92 -9.89 -13.45
C GLY A 240 0.54 -9.71 -13.79
N TYR A 241 1.42 -10.55 -13.31
CA TYR A 241 2.83 -10.45 -13.60
C TYR A 241 3.41 -11.78 -14.05
N GLU A 242 4.14 -11.73 -15.18
CA GLU A 242 4.92 -12.85 -15.70
C GLU A 242 6.36 -12.73 -15.18
N PRO A 243 6.82 -13.62 -14.27
CA PRO A 243 8.16 -13.52 -13.73
C PRO A 243 9.19 -13.79 -14.82
N LEU A 244 10.32 -13.07 -14.77
CA LEU A 244 11.46 -13.37 -15.60
C LEU A 244 12.03 -14.76 -15.27
N ILE A 245 12.50 -15.46 -16.31
CA ILE A 245 13.20 -16.74 -16.16
C ILE A 245 14.70 -16.45 -16.01
N GLY A 246 15.33 -16.97 -14.95
CA GLY A 246 16.76 -16.89 -14.71
C GLY A 246 17.19 -15.83 -13.69
N ASP A 247 18.49 -15.48 -13.72
CA ASP A 247 19.15 -14.59 -12.74
C ASP A 247 18.99 -13.08 -13.07
N ASP A 248 17.92 -12.73 -13.74
CA ASP A 248 17.70 -11.35 -14.20
C ASP A 248 17.18 -10.40 -13.12
N TYR A 249 17.09 -10.86 -11.87
CA TYR A 249 16.69 -10.03 -10.73
C TYR A 249 17.88 -9.42 -10.02
N LYS A 250 17.72 -8.17 -9.58
CA LYS A 250 18.66 -7.46 -8.72
C LYS A 250 17.93 -7.02 -7.45
N ILE A 251 18.63 -7.08 -6.35
CA ILE A 251 18.13 -6.62 -5.05
C ILE A 251 18.91 -5.38 -4.65
N THR A 252 18.22 -4.37 -4.15
CA THR A 252 18.83 -3.27 -3.43
C THR A 252 18.45 -3.34 -1.95
N LEU A 253 19.41 -3.11 -1.10
CA LEU A 253 19.25 -2.92 0.34
C LEU A 253 19.61 -1.46 0.63
N ARG A 254 18.57 -0.63 0.75
CA ARG A 254 18.75 0.80 0.97
C ARG A 254 18.76 1.10 2.45
N THR A 255 19.80 1.79 2.90
CA THR A 255 19.89 2.42 4.22
C THR A 255 19.85 3.93 4.07
N LYS A 256 19.95 4.65 5.20
CA LYS A 256 20.02 6.12 5.20
C LYS A 256 21.22 6.65 4.40
N ASP A 257 22.35 5.98 4.50
CA ASP A 257 23.64 6.52 4.04
C ASP A 257 24.15 5.87 2.75
N TRP A 258 23.72 4.64 2.44
CA TRP A 258 24.16 3.91 1.23
C TRP A 258 23.13 2.91 0.72
N VAL A 259 23.44 2.35 -0.44
CA VAL A 259 22.67 1.26 -1.07
C VAL A 259 23.63 0.14 -1.46
N ILE A 260 23.35 -1.07 -0.98
CA ILE A 260 24.00 -2.29 -1.46
C ILE A 260 23.15 -2.85 -2.60
N THR A 261 23.79 -3.19 -3.72
CA THR A 261 23.14 -3.94 -4.80
C THR A 261 23.74 -5.35 -4.84
N CYS A 262 22.87 -6.37 -4.86
CA CYS A 262 23.26 -7.78 -4.85
C CYS A 262 22.34 -8.63 -5.74
N ASN A 263 22.71 -9.90 -5.91
CA ASN A 263 21.89 -10.89 -6.59
C ASN A 263 21.08 -11.70 -5.56
N VAL A 264 20.08 -12.42 -6.04
CA VAL A 264 19.24 -13.29 -5.19
C VAL A 264 20.08 -14.38 -4.50
N SER A 265 21.13 -14.87 -5.15
CA SER A 265 22.03 -15.92 -4.61
C SER A 265 23.07 -15.42 -3.61
N ASP A 266 23.17 -14.11 -3.40
CA ASP A 266 24.20 -13.53 -2.53
C ASP A 266 23.79 -13.67 -1.05
N ARG A 267 24.81 -13.70 -0.19
CA ARG A 267 24.68 -13.66 1.26
C ARG A 267 25.38 -12.40 1.77
N ILE A 268 24.64 -11.48 2.34
CA ILE A 268 25.16 -10.17 2.76
C ILE A 268 25.40 -10.16 4.29
N PRO A 269 26.67 -10.10 4.74
CA PRO A 269 26.98 -10.10 6.16
C PRO A 269 26.30 -8.94 6.91
N LEU A 270 25.75 -9.18 8.10
CA LEU A 270 25.19 -8.12 8.94
C LEU A 270 26.21 -7.05 9.30
N ALA A 271 27.49 -7.44 9.38
CA ALA A 271 28.60 -6.50 9.59
C ALA A 271 28.75 -5.44 8.47
N SER A 272 28.06 -5.62 7.33
CA SER A 272 27.98 -4.60 6.27
C SER A 272 27.05 -3.45 6.64
N PHE A 273 26.25 -3.57 7.70
CA PHE A 273 25.31 -2.56 8.15
C PHE A 273 25.73 -1.96 9.49
N ALA A 274 25.30 -0.73 9.75
CA ALA A 274 25.45 -0.14 11.06
C ALA A 274 24.52 -0.83 12.06
N GLU A 275 24.90 -0.84 13.33
CA GLU A 275 24.03 -1.26 14.41
C GLU A 275 22.74 -0.41 14.41
N HIS A 276 21.60 -1.06 14.57
CA HIS A 276 20.26 -0.45 14.47
C HIS A 276 19.94 0.18 13.10
N ALA A 277 20.48 -0.37 12.03
CA ALA A 277 20.14 0.10 10.68
C ALA A 277 18.68 -0.19 10.32
N ILE A 278 18.07 0.79 9.69
CA ILE A 278 16.81 0.58 8.98
C ILE A 278 17.16 0.27 7.52
N ILE A 279 16.60 -0.82 7.00
CA ILE A 279 16.87 -1.29 5.64
C ILE A 279 15.55 -1.40 4.89
N ILE A 280 15.50 -0.85 3.69
CA ILE A 280 14.40 -1.05 2.73
C ILE A 280 14.90 -1.96 1.61
N PRO A 281 14.47 -3.23 1.59
CA PRO A 281 14.81 -4.16 0.51
C PRO A 281 13.87 -3.95 -0.68
N MET A 282 14.43 -3.95 -1.88
CA MET A 282 13.67 -3.85 -3.13
C MET A 282 14.18 -4.83 -4.18
N LEU A 283 13.26 -5.40 -4.95
CA LEU A 283 13.53 -6.30 -6.07
C LEU A 283 13.32 -5.57 -7.38
N PHE A 284 14.26 -5.73 -8.30
CA PHE A 284 14.22 -5.12 -9.63
C PHE A 284 14.47 -6.16 -10.73
N GLU A 285 13.87 -5.95 -11.89
CA GLU A 285 14.24 -6.64 -13.12
C GLU A 285 15.45 -5.98 -13.75
N LYS A 286 16.52 -6.73 -14.01
CA LYS A 286 17.71 -6.32 -14.79
C LYS A 286 18.46 -5.10 -14.26
N LYS A 287 17.77 -3.97 -14.06
CA LYS A 287 18.36 -2.68 -13.64
C LYS A 287 17.68 -2.16 -12.39
N THR A 288 18.47 -1.59 -11.51
CA THR A 288 17.98 -1.00 -10.24
C THR A 288 17.50 0.43 -10.43
N ILE A 289 16.61 0.62 -11.38
CA ILE A 289 15.90 1.87 -11.65
C ILE A 289 14.40 1.66 -11.43
N ILE A 290 13.67 2.72 -11.13
CA ILE A 290 12.26 2.63 -10.69
C ILE A 290 11.36 1.94 -11.72
N GLU A 291 11.61 2.12 -13.00
CA GLU A 291 10.86 1.49 -14.08
C GLU A 291 10.96 -0.05 -14.07
N ASN A 292 12.01 -0.58 -13.47
CA ASN A 292 12.26 -2.01 -13.33
C ASN A 292 11.91 -2.54 -11.93
N LEU A 293 11.34 -1.72 -11.06
CA LEU A 293 10.92 -2.16 -9.73
C LEU A 293 9.83 -3.22 -9.84
N VAL A 294 10.02 -4.33 -9.16
CA VAL A 294 9.07 -5.45 -9.09
C VAL A 294 8.37 -5.49 -7.74
N CYS A 295 9.16 -5.32 -6.68
CA CYS A 295 8.65 -5.45 -5.32
C CYS A 295 9.42 -4.54 -4.35
N THR A 296 8.71 -3.82 -3.49
CA THR A 296 9.26 -3.36 -2.21
C THR A 296 8.89 -4.39 -1.14
N SER A 297 9.82 -4.73 -0.28
CA SER A 297 9.61 -5.70 0.79
C SER A 297 9.40 -5.00 2.14
N PRO A 298 9.00 -5.73 3.18
CA PRO A 298 8.94 -5.20 4.53
C PRO A 298 10.20 -4.45 4.95
N VAL A 299 10.00 -3.38 5.67
CA VAL A 299 11.12 -2.64 6.29
C VAL A 299 11.78 -3.52 7.34
N MET A 300 13.09 -3.58 7.30
CA MET A 300 13.87 -4.35 8.28
C MET A 300 14.50 -3.40 9.30
N HIS A 301 14.47 -3.83 10.55
CA HIS A 301 15.18 -3.18 11.67
C HIS A 301 16.20 -4.17 12.21
N LEU A 302 17.52 -3.82 12.12
CA LEU A 302 18.63 -4.62 12.62
C LEU A 302 19.01 -4.23 14.04
#